data_fb029e5299ceabd8430c4fa874d48f07
#
_entry.id   fb029e5299ceabd8430c4fa874d48f07
#
_cell.length_a   1.000
_cell.length_b   1.000
_cell.length_c   1.000
_cell.angle_alpha   90.00
_cell.angle_beta   90.00
_cell.angle_gamma   90.00
#
_symmetry.space_group_name_H-M   'P 1'
#
loop_
_entity.id
_entity.type
_entity.pdbx_description
1 polymer ?
#
loop_
_entity_poly.entity_id
_entity_poly.type
_entity_poly.pdbx_seq_one_letter_code
_entity_poly.pdbx_strand_id
1 'polypeptide(L)'
;MGLCGVQNHYSIISREWEKNGLLSWCKENDISFWAWAVLEEGMLYALIAGTAVSLAGLLLFGVFGVGIKGGFRIALGVIFAIALLVCGKSTQWCVCAYNAFSYDGKRKLSKQIIDGTAEYITLPEGGAGLDVGCGSGALTIACAKRNPQGRMIGVDRWGKEYASFSLPLCQDNAKAEGVTNAEFQRGDAAKLDFPDETFDAVTSNYVYHNISGADKQELLLETLRVLKKGGTFAIHDLMSPRRYGDMQAFVKKLKGMGYERVELIDTTDGKFMSKSEAKRLMLTGSALLVGKK
;
A
#
# COMPACT_ATOMS: atom_id res chain seq x y z
N MET A 1 8.10 -22.71 16.32
CA MET A 1 7.82 -21.63 15.34
C MET A 1 7.40 -20.42 16.16
N GLY A 2 8.24 -19.40 16.26
CA GLY A 2 7.91 -18.15 16.94
C GLY A 2 6.94 -17.32 16.08
N LEU A 3 5.98 -16.64 16.70
CA LEU A 3 5.19 -15.61 16.06
C LEU A 3 6.14 -14.51 15.59
N CYS A 4 6.29 -14.32 14.26
CA CYS A 4 7.17 -13.29 13.72
C CYS A 4 6.49 -11.92 13.54
N GLY A 5 5.18 -11.81 13.84
CA GLY A 5 4.45 -10.55 13.80
C GLY A 5 3.00 -10.71 14.17
N VAL A 6 2.42 -9.67 14.74
CA VAL A 6 0.99 -9.53 14.97
C VAL A 6 0.50 -8.41 14.07
N GLN A 7 -0.30 -8.75 13.07
CA GLN A 7 -1.02 -7.77 12.27
C GLN A 7 -2.36 -7.51 12.93
N ASN A 8 -2.56 -6.30 13.40
CA ASN A 8 -3.80 -5.94 14.05
C ASN A 8 -4.26 -4.54 13.62
N HIS A 9 -5.54 -4.31 13.82
CA HIS A 9 -6.21 -3.10 13.42
C HIS A 9 -5.91 -1.97 14.39
N TYR A 10 -5.16 -0.98 13.95
CA TYR A 10 -4.88 0.21 14.73
C TYR A 10 -5.27 1.45 13.94
N SER A 11 -6.21 2.21 14.46
CA SER A 11 -6.66 3.46 13.84
C SER A 11 -6.76 4.60 14.86
N ILE A 12 -6.89 5.83 14.38
CA ILE A 12 -7.17 7.01 15.24
C ILE A 12 -8.44 6.79 16.06
N ILE A 13 -9.38 6.01 15.56
CA ILE A 13 -10.66 5.70 16.20
C ILE A 13 -10.56 4.43 17.06
N SER A 14 -9.77 3.44 16.64
CA SER A 14 -9.61 2.17 17.36
C SER A 14 -8.22 2.10 17.98
N ARG A 15 -8.09 2.63 19.20
CA ARG A 15 -6.86 2.59 20.02
C ARG A 15 -6.93 1.55 21.12
N GLU A 16 -7.74 0.49 20.91
CA GLU A 16 -7.98 -0.54 21.90
C GLU A 16 -6.70 -1.29 22.28
N TRP A 17 -5.82 -1.50 21.31
CA TRP A 17 -4.57 -2.23 21.49
C TRP A 17 -3.53 -1.48 22.34
N GLU A 18 -3.63 -0.16 22.45
CA GLU A 18 -2.86 0.62 23.42
C GLU A 18 -3.38 0.40 24.83
N LYS A 19 -4.71 0.29 24.98
CA LYS A 19 -5.38 0.20 26.29
C LYS A 19 -5.34 -1.21 26.87
N ASN A 20 -5.38 -2.24 26.03
CA ASN A 20 -5.37 -3.64 26.47
C ASN A 20 -3.96 -4.21 26.64
N GLY A 21 -2.92 -3.42 26.42
CA GLY A 21 -1.53 -3.81 26.62
C GLY A 21 -0.91 -4.63 25.48
N LEU A 22 -1.63 -4.89 24.36
CA LEU A 22 -1.10 -5.69 23.27
C LEU A 22 0.14 -5.06 22.63
N LEU A 23 0.16 -3.74 22.43
CA LEU A 23 1.33 -3.03 21.90
C LEU A 23 2.54 -3.15 22.82
N SER A 24 2.32 -3.00 24.13
CA SER A 24 3.38 -3.18 25.13
C SER A 24 3.89 -4.62 25.13
N TRP A 25 2.99 -5.58 25.10
CA TRP A 25 3.33 -7.00 25.05
C TRP A 25 4.10 -7.37 23.76
N CYS A 26 3.68 -6.87 22.59
CA CYS A 26 4.42 -7.06 21.33
C CYS A 26 5.83 -6.51 21.44
N LYS A 27 5.98 -5.30 21.99
CA LYS A 27 7.29 -4.67 22.22
C LYS A 27 8.18 -5.46 23.18
N GLU A 28 7.62 -5.95 24.29
CA GLU A 28 8.36 -6.74 25.29
C GLU A 28 8.80 -8.12 24.79
N ASN A 29 8.09 -8.67 23.79
CA ASN A 29 8.35 -9.98 23.23
C ASN A 29 9.01 -9.94 21.84
N ASP A 30 9.50 -8.75 21.40
CA ASP A 30 10.10 -8.52 20.07
C ASP A 30 9.23 -9.02 18.91
N ILE A 31 7.91 -8.78 19.00
CA ILE A 31 6.93 -9.16 17.98
C ILE A 31 6.49 -7.91 17.21
N SER A 32 6.56 -7.95 15.88
CA SER A 32 6.05 -6.85 15.03
C SER A 32 4.56 -6.65 15.23
N PHE A 33 4.15 -5.40 15.41
CA PHE A 33 2.76 -4.99 15.34
C PHE A 33 2.54 -4.23 14.03
N TRP A 34 1.90 -4.86 13.07
CA TRP A 34 1.59 -4.26 11.78
C TRP A 34 0.26 -3.50 11.87
N ALA A 35 0.34 -2.17 11.91
CA ALA A 35 -0.84 -1.33 11.77
C ALA A 35 -1.32 -1.37 10.31
N TRP A 36 -2.49 -1.95 10.08
CA TRP A 36 -3.08 -2.04 8.75
C TRP A 36 -4.37 -1.21 8.68
N ALA A 37 -4.53 -0.48 7.56
CA ALA A 37 -5.77 0.21 7.19
C ALA A 37 -6.37 1.14 8.25
N VAL A 38 -5.56 2.04 8.79
CA VAL A 38 -5.93 2.98 9.85
C VAL A 38 -7.17 3.83 9.54
N LEU A 39 -7.36 4.20 8.27
CA LEU A 39 -8.56 4.91 7.82
C LEU A 39 -9.68 3.96 7.44
N GLU A 40 -9.35 2.80 6.87
CA GLU A 40 -10.33 1.84 6.35
C GLU A 40 -11.13 1.16 7.45
N GLU A 41 -10.59 0.98 8.65
CA GLU A 41 -11.33 0.39 9.75
C GLU A 41 -12.32 1.33 10.40
N GLY A 42 -11.93 2.56 10.64
CA GLY A 42 -12.88 3.58 11.04
C GLY A 42 -14.00 3.70 10.01
N MET A 43 -13.66 3.62 8.73
CA MET A 43 -14.62 3.60 7.64
C MET A 43 -15.45 2.31 7.63
N LEU A 44 -14.85 1.15 7.84
CA LEU A 44 -15.58 -0.13 7.89
C LEU A 44 -16.59 -0.16 9.03
N TYR A 45 -16.23 0.24 10.23
CA TYR A 45 -17.17 0.34 11.36
C TYR A 45 -18.27 1.36 11.09
N ALA A 46 -17.94 2.52 10.53
CA ALA A 46 -18.93 3.52 10.15
C ALA A 46 -19.91 2.99 9.08
N LEU A 47 -19.41 2.23 8.10
CA LEU A 47 -20.22 1.61 7.06
C LEU A 47 -21.10 0.48 7.62
N ILE A 48 -20.59 -0.35 8.53
CA ILE A 48 -21.37 -1.37 9.23
C ILE A 48 -22.49 -0.72 10.04
N ALA A 49 -22.17 0.32 10.83
CA ALA A 49 -23.15 1.07 11.61
C ALA A 49 -24.18 1.76 10.68
N GLY A 50 -23.71 2.38 9.60
CA GLY A 50 -24.59 2.99 8.58
C GLY A 50 -25.51 1.95 7.91
N THR A 51 -25.02 0.75 7.65
CA THR A 51 -25.83 -0.35 7.10
C THR A 51 -26.90 -0.78 8.10
N ALA A 52 -26.55 -0.95 9.38
CA ALA A 52 -27.49 -1.33 10.43
C ALA A 52 -28.56 -0.25 10.68
N VAL A 53 -28.15 1.02 10.76
CA VAL A 53 -29.07 2.16 10.91
C VAL A 53 -30.00 2.30 9.71
N SER A 54 -29.47 2.14 8.49
CA SER A 54 -30.28 2.21 7.26
C SER A 54 -31.30 1.06 7.18
N LEU A 55 -30.91 -0.14 7.58
CA LEU A 55 -31.82 -1.29 7.66
C LEU A 55 -32.93 -1.06 8.70
N ALA A 56 -32.55 -0.61 9.91
CA ALA A 56 -33.53 -0.28 10.96
C ALA A 56 -34.49 0.84 10.53
N GLY A 57 -33.97 1.92 9.92
CA GLY A 57 -34.79 2.99 9.39
C GLY A 57 -35.74 2.56 8.29
N LEU A 58 -35.28 1.69 7.37
CA LEU A 58 -36.11 1.13 6.31
C LEU A 58 -37.26 0.29 6.89
N LEU A 59 -36.95 -0.55 7.88
CA LEU A 59 -37.96 -1.40 8.55
C LEU A 59 -38.96 -0.54 9.33
N LEU A 60 -38.50 0.33 10.20
CA LEU A 60 -39.35 1.13 11.09
C LEU A 60 -40.24 2.13 10.28
N PHE A 61 -39.64 2.90 9.40
CA PHE A 61 -40.33 3.97 8.71
C PHE A 61 -40.87 3.54 7.33
N GLY A 62 -40.11 2.78 6.57
CA GLY A 62 -40.52 2.32 5.22
C GLY A 62 -41.55 1.22 5.27
N VAL A 63 -41.27 0.10 5.98
CA VAL A 63 -42.11 -1.10 6.02
C VAL A 63 -43.22 -0.95 7.02
N PHE A 64 -42.93 -0.70 8.30
CA PHE A 64 -43.93 -0.64 9.36
C PHE A 64 -44.65 0.72 9.47
N GLY A 65 -44.04 1.81 8.95
CA GLY A 65 -44.67 3.15 8.94
C GLY A 65 -44.88 3.75 10.31
N VAL A 66 -43.99 3.48 11.26
CA VAL A 66 -44.08 3.92 12.66
C VAL A 66 -44.12 5.44 12.71
N GLY A 67 -45.26 6.00 13.15
CA GLY A 67 -45.44 7.45 13.34
C GLY A 67 -45.54 8.30 12.08
N ILE A 68 -45.46 7.73 10.88
CA ILE A 68 -45.35 8.45 9.61
C ILE A 68 -46.32 7.89 8.59
N LYS A 69 -47.07 8.77 7.87
CA LYS A 69 -48.06 8.39 6.86
C LYS A 69 -47.86 9.15 5.54
N GLY A 70 -48.50 8.64 4.49
CA GLY A 70 -48.54 9.29 3.17
C GLY A 70 -47.22 9.34 2.42
N GLY A 71 -47.05 10.34 1.55
CA GLY A 71 -45.89 10.47 0.68
C GLY A 71 -44.54 10.59 1.42
N PHE A 72 -44.55 11.13 2.63
CA PHE A 72 -43.34 11.28 3.45
C PHE A 72 -42.80 9.90 3.90
N ARG A 73 -43.68 8.95 4.20
CA ARG A 73 -43.27 7.54 4.47
C ARG A 73 -42.53 6.92 3.30
N ILE A 74 -43.08 7.12 2.09
CA ILE A 74 -42.46 6.58 0.86
C ILE A 74 -41.09 7.22 0.65
N ALA A 75 -41.00 8.55 0.79
CA ALA A 75 -39.73 9.25 0.63
C ALA A 75 -38.66 8.75 1.60
N LEU A 76 -38.97 8.61 2.90
CA LEU A 76 -38.06 8.06 3.89
C LEU A 76 -37.67 6.60 3.59
N GLY A 77 -38.63 5.78 3.20
CA GLY A 77 -38.37 4.39 2.78
C GLY A 77 -37.37 4.33 1.62
N VAL A 78 -37.52 5.17 0.62
CA VAL A 78 -36.58 5.27 -0.52
C VAL A 78 -35.19 5.74 -0.06
N ILE A 79 -35.12 6.76 0.80
CA ILE A 79 -33.85 7.26 1.32
C ILE A 79 -33.09 6.15 2.08
N PHE A 80 -33.74 5.45 3.01
CA PHE A 80 -33.12 4.36 3.75
C PHE A 80 -32.75 3.17 2.87
N ALA A 81 -33.54 2.85 1.84
CA ALA A 81 -33.23 1.82 0.88
C ALA A 81 -31.96 2.16 0.08
N ILE A 82 -31.82 3.38 -0.41
CA ILE A 82 -30.62 3.86 -1.10
C ILE A 82 -29.41 3.84 -0.15
N ALA A 83 -29.56 4.36 1.06
CA ALA A 83 -28.50 4.37 2.05
C ALA A 83 -28.04 2.92 2.39
N LEU A 84 -28.98 1.99 2.56
CA LEU A 84 -28.69 0.57 2.80
C LEU A 84 -27.90 -0.05 1.64
N LEU A 85 -28.30 0.24 0.41
CA LEU A 85 -27.58 -0.27 -0.78
C LEU A 85 -26.15 0.28 -0.86
N VAL A 86 -25.97 1.59 -0.61
CA VAL A 86 -24.66 2.23 -0.67
C VAL A 86 -23.75 1.72 0.48
N CYS A 87 -24.22 1.80 1.71
CA CYS A 87 -23.44 1.36 2.87
C CYS A 87 -23.14 -0.15 2.81
N GLY A 88 -24.14 -0.97 2.44
CA GLY A 88 -23.99 -2.42 2.34
C GLY A 88 -22.97 -2.84 1.28
N LYS A 89 -23.03 -2.25 0.09
CA LYS A 89 -22.03 -2.52 -0.97
C LYS A 89 -20.64 -2.04 -0.58
N SER A 90 -20.53 -0.87 0.04
CA SER A 90 -19.25 -0.35 0.52
C SER A 90 -18.67 -1.22 1.63
N THR A 91 -19.49 -1.67 2.59
CA THR A 91 -19.08 -2.64 3.63
C THR A 91 -18.56 -3.93 3.02
N GLN A 92 -19.32 -4.50 2.07
CA GLN A 92 -18.91 -5.72 1.37
C GLN A 92 -17.57 -5.54 0.66
N TRP A 93 -17.37 -4.39 -0.01
CA TRP A 93 -16.11 -4.10 -0.68
C TRP A 93 -14.95 -3.99 0.32
N CYS A 94 -15.11 -3.27 1.43
CA CYS A 94 -14.09 -3.16 2.47
C CYS A 94 -13.69 -4.52 3.04
N VAL A 95 -14.67 -5.40 3.32
CA VAL A 95 -14.40 -6.77 3.79
C VAL A 95 -13.64 -7.59 2.74
N CYS A 96 -14.02 -7.47 1.47
CA CYS A 96 -13.30 -8.13 0.37
C CYS A 96 -11.86 -7.62 0.24
N ALA A 97 -11.65 -6.30 0.32
CA ALA A 97 -10.33 -5.69 0.26
C ALA A 97 -9.47 -6.14 1.46
N TYR A 98 -10.03 -6.09 2.67
CA TYR A 98 -9.38 -6.61 3.87
C TYR A 98 -8.88 -8.05 3.69
N ASN A 99 -9.77 -8.96 3.31
CA ASN A 99 -9.41 -10.37 3.12
C ASN A 99 -8.38 -10.59 2.01
N ALA A 100 -8.34 -9.72 1.01
CA ALA A 100 -7.36 -9.81 -0.07
C ALA A 100 -5.98 -9.33 0.36
N PHE A 101 -5.90 -8.18 1.05
CA PHE A 101 -4.63 -7.53 1.39
C PHE A 101 -4.01 -8.04 2.69
N SER A 102 -4.80 -8.62 3.60
CA SER A 102 -4.30 -9.11 4.89
C SER A 102 -3.14 -10.09 4.73
N TYR A 103 -2.08 -9.90 5.54
CA TYR A 103 -0.93 -10.80 5.62
C TYR A 103 -1.29 -12.14 6.25
N ASP A 104 -2.31 -12.18 7.12
CA ASP A 104 -2.81 -13.39 7.78
C ASP A 104 -3.93 -14.07 7.00
N GLY A 105 -4.49 -13.36 6.01
CA GLY A 105 -5.55 -13.86 5.15
C GLY A 105 -5.08 -14.98 4.22
N LYS A 106 -6.04 -15.68 3.61
CA LYS A 106 -5.73 -16.74 2.62
C LYS A 106 -5.09 -16.17 1.34
N ARG A 107 -5.49 -14.96 0.91
CA ARG A 107 -5.07 -14.38 -0.36
C ARG A 107 -3.68 -13.77 -0.30
N LYS A 108 -3.36 -13.06 0.79
CA LYS A 108 -2.05 -12.42 1.05
C LYS A 108 -1.52 -11.58 -0.12
N LEU A 109 -2.40 -10.83 -0.78
CA LEU A 109 -2.06 -10.09 -2.00
C LEU A 109 -0.95 -9.05 -1.76
N SER A 110 -1.01 -8.31 -0.63
CA SER A 110 0.05 -7.36 -0.28
C SER A 110 1.40 -8.04 -0.17
N LYS A 111 1.47 -9.19 0.52
CA LYS A 111 2.70 -9.96 0.66
C LYS A 111 3.23 -10.44 -0.68
N GLN A 112 2.36 -10.98 -1.55
CA GLN A 112 2.76 -11.44 -2.89
C GLN A 112 3.30 -10.30 -3.75
N ILE A 113 2.71 -9.12 -3.68
CA ILE A 113 3.20 -7.94 -4.41
C ILE A 113 4.57 -7.51 -3.87
N ILE A 114 4.73 -7.40 -2.56
CA ILE A 114 5.97 -7.00 -1.90
C ILE A 114 7.10 -8.00 -2.22
N ASP A 115 6.87 -9.28 -1.97
CA ASP A 115 7.88 -10.32 -2.21
C ASP A 115 8.24 -10.39 -3.69
N GLY A 116 7.22 -10.37 -4.58
CA GLY A 116 7.45 -10.44 -6.02
C GLY A 116 8.07 -9.19 -6.64
N THR A 117 7.93 -8.01 -5.99
CA THR A 117 8.67 -6.80 -6.38
C THR A 117 10.11 -6.89 -5.91
N ALA A 118 10.34 -7.36 -4.68
CA ALA A 118 11.67 -7.52 -4.12
C ALA A 118 12.55 -8.53 -4.89
N GLU A 119 11.95 -9.47 -5.63
CA GLU A 119 12.67 -10.44 -6.48
C GLU A 119 13.54 -9.79 -7.56
N TYR A 120 13.19 -8.59 -8.00
CA TYR A 120 13.94 -7.85 -9.02
C TYR A 120 15.11 -7.04 -8.47
N ILE A 121 15.26 -6.98 -7.13
CA ILE A 121 16.28 -6.18 -6.47
C ILE A 121 17.44 -7.08 -6.07
N THR A 122 18.62 -6.78 -6.61
CA THR A 122 19.88 -7.44 -6.27
C THR A 122 20.92 -6.38 -5.93
N LEU A 123 21.57 -6.53 -4.79
CA LEU A 123 22.66 -5.66 -4.34
C LEU A 123 23.98 -6.40 -4.42
N PRO A 124 25.05 -5.73 -4.87
CA PRO A 124 26.41 -6.26 -4.71
C PRO A 124 26.80 -6.31 -3.23
N GLU A 125 27.89 -6.97 -2.90
CA GLU A 125 28.47 -6.97 -1.56
C GLU A 125 28.79 -5.52 -1.11
N GLY A 126 28.31 -5.13 0.07
CA GLY A 126 28.41 -3.78 0.58
C GLY A 126 27.55 -2.73 -0.16
N GLY A 127 26.74 -3.16 -1.14
CA GLY A 127 25.89 -2.29 -1.94
C GLY A 127 24.75 -1.67 -1.14
N ALA A 128 24.19 -0.57 -1.66
CA ALA A 128 23.08 0.15 -1.05
C ALA A 128 21.88 0.23 -2.01
N GLY A 129 20.68 -0.08 -1.51
CA GLY A 129 19.43 0.11 -2.23
C GLY A 129 18.54 1.16 -1.56
N LEU A 130 17.68 1.81 -2.36
CA LEU A 130 16.70 2.80 -1.92
C LEU A 130 15.29 2.30 -2.19
N ASP A 131 14.42 2.41 -1.19
CA ASP A 131 12.98 2.19 -1.32
C ASP A 131 12.24 3.53 -1.15
N VAL A 132 11.66 4.03 -2.23
CA VAL A 132 11.02 5.36 -2.27
C VAL A 132 9.54 5.24 -1.92
N GLY A 133 9.12 5.96 -0.86
CA GLY A 133 7.77 5.89 -0.31
C GLY A 133 7.56 4.57 0.46
N CYS A 134 8.47 4.25 1.38
CA CYS A 134 8.53 2.95 2.04
C CYS A 134 7.34 2.65 2.98
N GLY A 135 6.53 3.65 3.35
CA GLY A 135 5.33 3.50 4.18
C GLY A 135 5.62 2.84 5.53
N SER A 136 5.28 1.56 5.69
CA SER A 136 5.57 0.74 6.87
C SER A 136 6.92 0.03 6.81
N GLY A 137 7.71 0.22 5.76
CA GLY A 137 8.98 -0.45 5.53
C GLY A 137 8.91 -1.85 4.92
N ALA A 138 7.72 -2.32 4.54
CA ALA A 138 7.52 -3.71 4.10
C ALA A 138 8.40 -4.11 2.91
N LEU A 139 8.48 -3.28 1.85
CA LEU A 139 9.31 -3.57 0.69
C LEU A 139 10.80 -3.38 0.99
N THR A 140 11.16 -2.36 1.76
CA THR A 140 12.52 -2.16 2.26
C THR A 140 13.04 -3.40 2.97
N ILE A 141 12.24 -3.94 3.92
CA ILE A 141 12.56 -5.13 4.71
C ILE A 141 12.64 -6.37 3.82
N ALA A 142 11.71 -6.56 2.89
CA ALA A 142 11.73 -7.69 1.96
C ALA A 142 12.99 -7.67 1.07
N CYS A 143 13.38 -6.51 0.56
CA CYS A 143 14.62 -6.34 -0.21
C CYS A 143 15.86 -6.58 0.65
N ALA A 144 15.90 -6.07 1.90
CA ALA A 144 17.01 -6.27 2.83
C ALA A 144 17.23 -7.75 3.16
N LYS A 145 16.15 -8.52 3.41
CA LYS A 145 16.22 -9.96 3.65
C LYS A 145 16.82 -10.75 2.48
N ARG A 146 16.50 -10.33 1.26
CA ARG A 146 17.02 -10.96 0.03
C ARG A 146 18.48 -10.60 -0.27
N ASN A 147 18.96 -9.51 0.31
CA ASN A 147 20.30 -8.95 0.08
C ASN A 147 21.06 -8.78 1.40
N PRO A 148 21.37 -9.87 2.13
CA PRO A 148 21.97 -9.78 3.46
C PRO A 148 23.37 -9.19 3.46
N GLN A 149 24.06 -9.19 2.32
CA GLN A 149 25.39 -8.60 2.12
C GLN A 149 25.38 -7.10 1.80
N GLY A 150 24.19 -6.53 1.51
CA GLY A 150 23.99 -5.11 1.25
C GLY A 150 23.09 -4.46 2.31
N ARG A 151 22.76 -3.19 2.12
CA ARG A 151 21.82 -2.46 2.98
C ARG A 151 20.70 -1.84 2.16
N MET A 152 19.52 -1.70 2.76
CA MET A 152 18.38 -1.02 2.18
C MET A 152 18.04 0.22 2.98
N ILE A 153 17.74 1.32 2.30
CA ILE A 153 17.31 2.58 2.90
C ILE A 153 15.88 2.86 2.43
N GLY A 154 14.93 2.91 3.36
CA GLY A 154 13.57 3.33 3.10
C GLY A 154 13.38 4.82 3.36
N VAL A 155 12.79 5.54 2.42
CA VAL A 155 12.45 6.96 2.59
C VAL A 155 10.94 7.17 2.45
N ASP A 156 10.37 8.00 3.33
CA ASP A 156 8.97 8.42 3.25
C ASP A 156 8.80 9.80 3.91
N ARG A 157 7.73 10.51 3.54
CA ARG A 157 7.35 11.76 4.21
C ARG A 157 6.66 11.51 5.54
N TRP A 158 5.98 10.38 5.65
CA TRP A 158 5.03 10.06 6.73
C TRP A 158 4.11 11.25 7.01
N GLY A 159 3.43 11.69 5.97
CA GLY A 159 2.48 12.80 6.03
C GLY A 159 1.27 12.47 6.90
N LYS A 160 0.53 13.50 7.31
CA LYS A 160 -0.67 13.33 8.17
C LYS A 160 -1.76 12.48 7.51
N GLU A 161 -1.78 12.45 6.18
CA GLU A 161 -2.68 11.63 5.35
C GLU A 161 -2.42 10.11 5.50
N TYR A 162 -1.22 9.73 5.94
CA TYR A 162 -0.81 8.36 6.22
C TYR A 162 -0.36 8.20 7.67
N ALA A 163 -1.16 8.70 8.61
CA ALA A 163 -0.81 8.76 10.04
C ALA A 163 -0.57 7.39 10.71
N SER A 164 -0.94 6.29 10.03
CA SER A 164 -0.63 4.91 10.44
C SER A 164 0.82 4.52 10.21
N PHE A 165 1.51 5.21 9.31
CA PHE A 165 2.89 4.92 8.98
C PHE A 165 3.80 5.94 9.66
N SER A 166 4.93 5.46 10.15
CA SER A 166 5.89 6.33 10.86
C SER A 166 7.28 5.70 10.83
N LEU A 167 8.30 6.52 11.01
CA LEU A 167 9.67 6.06 11.15
C LEU A 167 9.83 5.01 12.27
N PRO A 168 9.32 5.23 13.51
CA PRO A 168 9.39 4.20 14.55
C PRO A 168 8.74 2.87 14.15
N LEU A 169 7.58 2.90 13.48
CA LEU A 169 6.93 1.70 13.00
C LEU A 169 7.83 0.90 12.04
N CYS A 170 8.50 1.58 11.10
CA CYS A 170 9.42 0.91 10.18
C CYS A 170 10.58 0.23 10.92
N GLN A 171 11.13 0.90 11.91
CA GLN A 171 12.22 0.38 12.75
C GLN A 171 11.76 -0.83 13.58
N ASP A 172 10.59 -0.74 14.20
CA ASP A 172 9.99 -1.84 14.96
C ASP A 172 9.70 -3.04 14.06
N ASN A 173 9.17 -2.80 12.85
CA ASN A 173 8.94 -3.86 11.87
C ASN A 173 10.24 -4.55 11.43
N ALA A 174 11.29 -3.78 11.12
CA ALA A 174 12.59 -4.36 10.75
C ALA A 174 13.18 -5.20 11.88
N LYS A 175 13.12 -4.69 13.12
CA LYS A 175 13.59 -5.39 14.32
C LYS A 175 12.86 -6.71 14.52
N ALA A 176 11.53 -6.68 14.45
CA ALA A 176 10.72 -7.88 14.68
C ALA A 176 10.85 -8.92 13.56
N GLU A 177 11.16 -8.49 12.34
CA GLU A 177 11.50 -9.36 11.22
C GLU A 177 12.96 -9.85 11.25
N GLY A 178 13.73 -9.46 12.29
CA GLY A 178 15.15 -9.83 12.45
C GLY A 178 16.07 -9.21 11.40
N VAL A 179 15.68 -8.06 10.83
CA VAL A 179 16.43 -7.38 9.76
C VAL A 179 17.26 -6.25 10.37
N THR A 180 18.58 -6.32 10.19
CA THR A 180 19.54 -5.35 10.73
C THR A 180 20.15 -4.46 9.66
N ASN A 181 19.96 -4.78 8.39
CA ASN A 181 20.48 -4.09 7.23
C ASN A 181 19.43 -3.24 6.51
N ALA A 182 18.37 -2.83 7.21
CA ALA A 182 17.37 -1.87 6.74
C ALA A 182 17.41 -0.61 7.62
N GLU A 183 17.53 0.53 6.97
CA GLU A 183 17.52 1.86 7.60
C GLU A 183 16.34 2.66 7.09
N PHE A 184 15.83 3.61 7.88
CA PHE A 184 14.69 4.43 7.48
C PHE A 184 14.94 5.89 7.80
N GLN A 185 14.55 6.78 6.89
CA GLN A 185 14.67 8.22 7.10
C GLN A 185 13.59 9.01 6.37
N ARG A 186 13.37 10.26 6.79
CA ARG A 186 12.46 11.15 6.07
C ARG A 186 13.01 11.50 4.70
N GLY A 187 12.10 11.53 3.70
CA GLY A 187 12.42 11.95 2.34
C GLY A 187 11.17 12.27 1.54
N ASP A 188 11.33 13.00 0.47
CA ASP A 188 10.25 13.33 -0.46
C ASP A 188 10.51 12.65 -1.81
N ALA A 189 9.57 11.82 -2.26
CA ALA A 189 9.63 11.12 -3.55
C ALA A 189 9.65 12.08 -4.76
N ALA A 190 9.17 13.32 -4.57
CA ALA A 190 9.20 14.35 -5.63
C ALA A 190 10.58 15.00 -5.79
N LYS A 191 11.42 14.94 -4.75
CA LYS A 191 12.78 15.48 -4.76
C LYS A 191 13.61 14.70 -3.73
N LEU A 192 14.39 13.76 -4.22
CA LEU A 192 15.25 12.93 -3.38
C LEU A 192 16.52 13.70 -3.00
N ASP A 193 16.78 13.79 -1.70
CA ASP A 193 17.96 14.45 -1.16
C ASP A 193 19.18 13.51 -1.17
N PHE A 194 19.49 13.01 -2.37
CA PHE A 194 20.64 12.18 -2.65
C PHE A 194 21.32 12.61 -3.95
N PRO A 195 22.65 12.54 -4.05
CA PRO A 195 23.36 12.75 -5.29
C PRO A 195 22.93 11.75 -6.39
N ASP A 196 23.21 12.11 -7.64
CA ASP A 196 23.07 11.20 -8.76
C ASP A 196 23.89 9.92 -8.53
N GLU A 197 23.40 8.80 -9.04
CA GLU A 197 24.15 7.54 -9.06
C GLU A 197 24.66 7.09 -7.67
N THR A 198 23.84 7.28 -6.63
CA THR A 198 24.15 6.91 -5.25
C THR A 198 23.89 5.43 -4.94
N PHE A 199 22.81 4.87 -5.48
CA PHE A 199 22.32 3.55 -5.10
C PHE A 199 22.55 2.48 -6.16
N ASP A 200 22.82 1.26 -5.71
CA ASP A 200 22.99 0.08 -6.58
C ASP A 200 21.64 -0.51 -7.00
N ALA A 201 20.58 -0.22 -6.24
CA ALA A 201 19.22 -0.55 -6.60
C ALA A 201 18.23 0.50 -6.12
N VAL A 202 17.10 0.67 -6.84
CA VAL A 202 15.97 1.49 -6.38
C VAL A 202 14.66 0.75 -6.54
N THR A 203 13.74 0.92 -5.58
CA THR A 203 12.42 0.31 -5.60
C THR A 203 11.36 1.25 -5.08
N SER A 204 10.10 0.98 -5.40
CA SER A 204 8.93 1.69 -4.88
C SER A 204 7.68 0.84 -5.12
N ASN A 205 6.68 0.95 -4.23
CA ASN A 205 5.43 0.22 -4.38
C ASN A 205 4.21 1.07 -4.01
N TYR A 206 3.35 1.36 -4.99
CA TYR A 206 2.10 2.12 -4.85
C TYR A 206 2.26 3.52 -4.24
N VAL A 207 3.21 4.30 -4.72
CA VAL A 207 3.56 5.63 -4.19
C VAL A 207 3.14 6.76 -5.11
N TYR A 208 3.64 6.77 -6.34
CA TYR A 208 3.58 7.96 -7.21
C TYR A 208 2.17 8.32 -7.67
N HIS A 209 1.26 7.32 -7.79
CA HIS A 209 -0.12 7.59 -8.16
C HIS A 209 -0.85 8.51 -7.16
N ASN A 210 -0.35 8.59 -5.91
CA ASN A 210 -0.89 9.43 -4.84
C ASN A 210 -0.33 10.86 -4.83
N ILE A 211 0.78 11.12 -5.52
CA ILE A 211 1.40 12.45 -5.58
C ILE A 211 0.62 13.31 -6.57
N SER A 212 -0.16 14.26 -6.08
CA SER A 212 -0.95 15.16 -6.92
C SER A 212 -0.10 16.27 -7.55
N GLY A 213 -0.49 16.74 -8.73
CA GLY A 213 0.11 17.93 -9.37
C GLY A 213 1.49 17.71 -10.00
N ALA A 214 2.07 16.50 -9.93
CA ALA A 214 3.36 16.16 -10.54
C ALA A 214 3.19 15.19 -11.72
N ASP A 215 4.01 15.37 -12.76
CA ASP A 215 4.15 14.41 -13.84
C ASP A 215 4.76 13.11 -13.29
N LYS A 216 4.10 11.98 -13.56
CA LYS A 216 4.53 10.69 -13.00
C LYS A 216 5.81 10.18 -13.65
N GLN A 217 6.03 10.46 -14.92
CA GLN A 217 7.28 10.07 -15.60
C GLN A 217 8.47 10.87 -15.08
N GLU A 218 8.29 12.16 -14.75
CA GLU A 218 9.34 12.95 -14.11
C GLU A 218 9.66 12.45 -12.69
N LEU A 219 8.67 12.00 -11.92
CA LEU A 219 8.91 11.36 -10.62
C LEU A 219 9.69 10.04 -10.77
N LEU A 220 9.40 9.25 -11.81
CA LEU A 220 10.17 8.06 -12.12
C LEU A 220 11.62 8.42 -12.51
N LEU A 221 11.83 9.47 -13.29
CA LEU A 221 13.17 9.94 -13.67
C LEU A 221 13.95 10.43 -12.45
N GLU A 222 13.32 11.13 -11.51
CA GLU A 222 13.95 11.53 -10.26
C GLU A 222 14.42 10.31 -9.44
N THR A 223 13.59 9.29 -9.34
CA THR A 223 13.98 8.03 -8.68
C THR A 223 15.13 7.32 -9.40
N LEU A 224 15.09 7.31 -10.73
CA LEU A 224 16.15 6.70 -11.55
C LEU A 224 17.42 7.55 -11.64
N ARG A 225 17.36 8.83 -11.30
CA ARG A 225 18.53 9.71 -11.21
C ARG A 225 19.53 9.20 -10.19
N VAL A 226 19.04 8.82 -9.00
CA VAL A 226 19.89 8.35 -7.90
C VAL A 226 20.38 6.90 -8.06
N LEU A 227 19.90 6.18 -9.09
CA LEU A 227 20.37 4.83 -9.42
C LEU A 227 21.71 4.91 -10.18
N LYS A 228 22.71 4.16 -9.76
CA LYS A 228 24.00 3.98 -10.45
C LYS A 228 23.83 3.32 -11.81
N LYS A 229 24.76 3.55 -12.71
CA LYS A 229 24.92 2.73 -13.92
C LYS A 229 25.19 1.28 -13.53
N GLY A 230 24.53 0.37 -14.24
CA GLY A 230 24.55 -1.06 -13.90
C GLY A 230 23.64 -1.46 -12.73
N GLY A 231 23.02 -0.48 -12.05
CA GLY A 231 22.08 -0.72 -10.96
C GLY A 231 20.71 -1.24 -11.43
N THR A 232 20.00 -1.95 -10.55
CA THR A 232 18.68 -2.53 -10.84
C THR A 232 17.54 -1.68 -10.26
N PHE A 233 16.37 -1.74 -10.89
CA PHE A 233 15.19 -1.08 -10.36
C PHE A 233 13.92 -1.91 -10.52
N ALA A 234 12.99 -1.72 -9.57
CA ALA A 234 11.67 -2.33 -9.58
C ALA A 234 10.65 -1.36 -8.98
N ILE A 235 9.80 -0.78 -9.82
CA ILE A 235 8.81 0.22 -9.42
C ILE A 235 7.43 -0.32 -9.78
N HIS A 236 6.62 -0.60 -8.78
CA HIS A 236 5.25 -1.10 -8.93
C HIS A 236 4.23 -0.02 -8.61
N ASP A 237 3.32 0.28 -9.54
CA ASP A 237 2.29 1.30 -9.31
C ASP A 237 1.07 1.14 -10.24
N LEU A 238 0.05 1.98 -10.05
CA LEU A 238 -1.14 2.09 -10.93
C LEU A 238 -0.78 2.90 -12.18
N MET A 239 -0.04 2.29 -13.11
CA MET A 239 0.54 2.92 -14.30
C MET A 239 -0.45 3.01 -15.48
N SER A 240 -1.71 3.41 -15.20
CA SER A 240 -2.69 3.61 -16.25
C SER A 240 -2.32 4.80 -17.15
N PRO A 241 -2.71 4.79 -18.47
CA PRO A 241 -2.40 5.90 -19.39
C PRO A 241 -2.92 7.26 -18.90
N ARG A 242 -4.05 7.27 -18.18
CA ARG A 242 -4.60 8.50 -17.62
C ARG A 242 -3.70 9.15 -16.55
N ARG A 243 -2.96 8.33 -15.79
CA ARG A 243 -2.10 8.81 -14.69
C ARG A 243 -0.66 9.04 -15.13
N TYR A 244 -0.13 8.14 -15.95
CA TYR A 244 1.28 8.07 -16.31
C TYR A 244 1.57 8.43 -17.77
N GLY A 245 0.54 8.67 -18.59
CA GLY A 245 0.72 8.82 -20.02
C GLY A 245 1.13 7.51 -20.71
N ASP A 246 1.84 7.61 -21.82
CA ASP A 246 2.32 6.44 -22.59
C ASP A 246 3.57 5.83 -21.96
N MET A 247 3.38 4.80 -21.15
CA MET A 247 4.48 4.08 -20.51
C MET A 247 5.30 3.21 -21.47
N GLN A 248 4.76 2.84 -22.64
CA GLN A 248 5.56 2.16 -23.67
C GLN A 248 6.54 3.11 -24.35
N ALA A 249 6.11 4.36 -24.60
CA ALA A 249 7.01 5.41 -25.05
C ALA A 249 8.07 5.73 -23.99
N PHE A 250 7.70 5.73 -22.70
CA PHE A 250 8.64 5.93 -21.60
C PHE A 250 9.69 4.82 -21.51
N VAL A 251 9.30 3.55 -21.68
CA VAL A 251 10.24 2.42 -21.79
C VAL A 251 11.23 2.62 -22.94
N LYS A 252 10.75 3.09 -24.12
CA LYS A 252 11.62 3.41 -25.27
C LYS A 252 12.57 4.56 -24.94
N LYS A 253 12.07 5.61 -24.25
CA LYS A 253 12.87 6.75 -23.77
C LYS A 253 14.03 6.27 -22.90
N LEU A 254 13.76 5.43 -21.88
CA LEU A 254 14.81 4.89 -21.02
C LEU A 254 15.84 4.06 -21.78
N LYS A 255 15.40 3.21 -22.71
CA LYS A 255 16.33 2.46 -23.58
C LYS A 255 17.18 3.39 -24.44
N GLY A 256 16.61 4.46 -24.95
CA GLY A 256 17.34 5.51 -25.70
C GLY A 256 18.34 6.29 -24.82
N MET A 257 18.12 6.34 -23.51
CA MET A 257 19.05 6.92 -22.54
C MET A 257 20.19 5.96 -22.12
N GLY A 258 20.24 4.75 -22.68
CA GLY A 258 21.32 3.78 -22.44
C GLY A 258 21.03 2.75 -21.34
N TYR A 259 19.79 2.63 -20.87
CA TYR A 259 19.43 1.55 -19.93
C TYR A 259 19.55 0.19 -20.63
N GLU A 260 20.27 -0.76 -19.99
CA GLU A 260 20.55 -2.09 -20.56
C GLU A 260 19.27 -2.91 -20.75
N ARG A 261 18.40 -2.87 -19.76
CA ARG A 261 17.13 -3.61 -19.75
C ARG A 261 16.03 -2.72 -19.17
N VAL A 262 14.91 -2.63 -19.85
CA VAL A 262 13.68 -1.97 -19.34
C VAL A 262 12.47 -2.76 -19.80
N GLU A 263 11.65 -3.19 -18.86
CA GLU A 263 10.41 -3.92 -19.10
C GLU A 263 9.26 -3.33 -18.27
N LEU A 264 8.09 -3.25 -18.88
CA LEU A 264 6.84 -2.92 -18.20
C LEU A 264 5.97 -4.17 -18.17
N ILE A 265 5.74 -4.71 -16.98
CA ILE A 265 5.04 -5.98 -16.74
C ILE A 265 3.64 -5.66 -16.20
N ASP A 266 2.59 -6.06 -16.91
CA ASP A 266 1.22 -6.02 -16.38
C ASP A 266 1.09 -7.03 -15.23
N THR A 267 0.85 -6.54 -14.02
CA THR A 267 0.74 -7.39 -12.83
C THR A 267 -0.70 -7.87 -12.59
N THR A 268 -1.65 -7.43 -13.44
CA THR A 268 -3.06 -7.84 -13.42
C THR A 268 -3.38 -8.98 -14.38
N ASP A 269 -2.40 -9.45 -15.15
CA ASP A 269 -2.55 -10.57 -16.10
C ASP A 269 -2.00 -11.90 -15.53
N GLY A 270 -2.35 -12.16 -14.28
CA GLY A 270 -2.00 -13.40 -13.58
C GLY A 270 -0.70 -13.38 -12.78
N LYS A 271 0.15 -12.34 -12.91
CA LYS A 271 1.40 -12.27 -12.13
C LYS A 271 1.14 -12.13 -10.63
N PHE A 272 0.41 -11.10 -10.21
CA PHE A 272 0.02 -10.91 -8.81
C PHE A 272 -1.47 -11.10 -8.60
N MET A 273 -2.28 -10.72 -9.57
CA MET A 273 -3.73 -10.80 -9.52
C MET A 273 -4.33 -10.98 -10.91
N SER A 274 -5.59 -11.40 -10.99
CA SER A 274 -6.35 -11.40 -12.24
C SER A 274 -6.94 -10.03 -12.56
N LYS A 275 -7.29 -9.76 -13.82
CA LYS A 275 -7.97 -8.52 -14.24
C LYS A 275 -9.28 -8.28 -13.49
N SER A 276 -10.03 -9.36 -13.18
CA SER A 276 -11.27 -9.27 -12.41
C SER A 276 -11.01 -8.89 -10.95
N GLU A 277 -9.98 -9.44 -10.34
CA GLU A 277 -9.56 -9.09 -8.99
C GLU A 277 -9.04 -7.65 -8.93
N ALA A 278 -8.19 -7.24 -9.87
CA ALA A 278 -7.71 -5.87 -9.99
C ALA A 278 -8.88 -4.86 -10.11
N LYS A 279 -9.88 -5.15 -10.95
CA LYS A 279 -11.07 -4.30 -11.07
C LYS A 279 -11.86 -4.21 -9.76
N ARG A 280 -12.07 -5.35 -9.09
CA ARG A 280 -12.80 -5.41 -7.81
C ARG A 280 -12.08 -4.67 -6.69
N LEU A 281 -10.74 -4.73 -6.65
CA LEU A 281 -9.90 -4.10 -5.62
C LEU A 281 -9.43 -2.69 -6.00
N MET A 282 -9.92 -2.12 -7.13
CA MET A 282 -9.52 -0.80 -7.64
C MET A 282 -8.03 -0.69 -8.01
N LEU A 283 -7.42 -1.80 -8.36
CA LEU A 283 -6.00 -1.91 -8.76
C LEU A 283 -5.80 -2.02 -10.28
N THR A 284 -6.80 -1.64 -11.06
CA THR A 284 -6.71 -1.65 -12.52
C THR A 284 -5.56 -0.76 -13.01
N GLY A 285 -4.72 -1.31 -13.88
CA GLY A 285 -3.53 -0.64 -14.39
C GLY A 285 -2.30 -0.81 -13.51
N SER A 286 -2.35 -1.70 -12.50
CA SER A 286 -1.14 -2.11 -11.77
C SER A 286 -0.13 -2.71 -12.72
N ALA A 287 1.06 -2.13 -12.73
CA ALA A 287 2.17 -2.58 -13.54
C ALA A 287 3.49 -2.42 -12.77
N LEU A 288 4.44 -3.25 -13.12
CA LEU A 288 5.78 -3.27 -12.55
C LEU A 288 6.79 -2.85 -13.64
N LEU A 289 7.40 -1.69 -13.46
CA LEU A 289 8.51 -1.22 -14.29
C LEU A 289 9.81 -1.74 -13.68
N VAL A 290 10.50 -2.61 -14.41
CA VAL A 290 11.76 -3.21 -13.97
C VAL A 290 12.85 -3.01 -14.98
N GLY A 291 14.10 -3.02 -14.51
CA GLY A 291 15.21 -2.91 -15.42
C GLY A 291 16.57 -2.78 -14.77
N LYS A 292 17.54 -2.44 -15.62
CA LYS A 292 18.94 -2.17 -15.28
C LYS A 292 19.40 -0.92 -16.02
N LYS A 293 19.95 0.06 -15.28
CA LYS A 293 20.45 1.33 -15.83
C LYS A 293 21.78 1.16 -16.53
#